data_5552d76391947cf313db6f73cedadda9
#
_entry.id   5552d76391947cf313db6f73cedadda9
#
_cell.length_a   1.000
_cell.length_b   1.000
_cell.length_c   1.000
_cell.angle_alpha   90.00
_cell.angle_beta   90.00
_cell.angle_gamma   90.00
#
_symmetry.space_group_name_H-M   'P 1'
#
loop_
_entity.id
_entity.type
_entity.pdbx_description
1 polymer ?
#
loop_
_entity_poly.entity_id
_entity_poly.type
_entity_poly.pdbx_seq_one_letter_code
_entity_poly.pdbx_strand_id
1 'polypeptide(L)'
;FGKTLNFSMLKYFFDINEKDNAYLFDGLKISEHYEELAMYRNTHPVITLSLKCAKQGDYDKAIYSLRHEIQYQFKKYSDVLKSEKIDVNDRKRAEEIMAKDVPDTVLGDSMKLLCLCLKQYYGVNTIILIDEYDVPLEDAYFSGYYDKMVQFIRSLFESALKTNPALEF
;
A
#
# COMPACT_ATOMS: atom_id res chain seq x y z
N PHE A 1 11.94 5.35 -18.41
CA PHE A 1 12.20 6.68 -17.84
C PHE A 1 10.88 7.26 -17.32
N GLY A 2 10.86 7.85 -16.11
CA GLY A 2 9.70 8.55 -15.57
C GLY A 2 8.72 7.75 -14.72
N LYS A 3 8.84 6.44 -14.54
CA LYS A 3 7.91 5.64 -13.72
C LYS A 3 7.79 6.19 -12.28
N THR A 4 8.90 6.40 -11.61
CA THR A 4 8.94 6.91 -10.23
C THR A 4 8.33 8.31 -10.11
N LEU A 5 8.53 9.18 -11.11
CA LEU A 5 7.93 10.52 -11.14
C LEU A 5 6.41 10.41 -11.27
N ASN A 6 5.92 9.60 -12.22
CA ASN A 6 4.48 9.39 -12.40
C ASN A 6 3.84 8.80 -11.14
N PHE A 7 4.51 7.88 -10.47
CA PHE A 7 4.06 7.29 -9.23
C PHE A 7 3.94 8.34 -8.11
N SER A 8 4.93 9.23 -7.99
CA SER A 8 4.89 10.35 -7.05
C SER A 8 3.77 11.34 -7.40
N MET A 9 3.57 11.65 -8.69
CA MET A 9 2.49 12.52 -9.13
C MET A 9 1.12 11.95 -8.76
N LEU A 10 0.87 10.66 -8.99
CA LEU A 10 -0.37 10.00 -8.58
C LEU A 10 -0.60 10.09 -7.07
N LYS A 11 0.46 9.81 -6.28
CA LYS A 11 0.39 9.95 -4.82
C LYS A 11 -0.01 11.38 -4.42
N TYR A 12 0.71 12.39 -4.89
CA TYR A 12 0.43 13.79 -4.53
C TYR A 12 -0.95 14.27 -4.99
N PHE A 13 -1.44 13.75 -6.11
CA PHE A 13 -2.76 14.10 -6.62
C PHE A 13 -3.91 13.51 -5.79
N PHE A 14 -3.80 12.25 -5.39
CA PHE A 14 -4.90 11.53 -4.73
C PHE A 14 -4.86 11.62 -3.21
N ASP A 15 -3.65 11.66 -2.59
CA ASP A 15 -3.51 11.46 -1.14
C ASP A 15 -4.13 12.62 -0.34
N ILE A 16 -5.10 12.27 0.52
CA ILE A 16 -5.80 13.19 1.42
C ILE A 16 -4.84 13.91 2.38
N ASN A 17 -3.66 13.35 2.63
CA ASN A 17 -2.62 13.93 3.48
C ASN A 17 -1.68 14.88 2.73
N GLU A 18 -1.83 15.02 1.40
CA GLU A 18 -0.97 15.86 0.55
C GLU A 18 -1.66 17.15 0.07
N LYS A 19 -2.69 17.61 0.77
CA LYS A 19 -3.45 18.81 0.40
C LYS A 19 -2.59 20.07 0.28
N ASP A 20 -1.57 20.19 1.12
CA ASP A 20 -0.64 21.31 1.09
C ASP A 20 0.23 21.32 -0.17
N ASN A 21 0.32 20.20 -0.87
CA ASN A 21 1.05 20.02 -2.12
C ASN A 21 0.15 20.11 -3.37
N ALA A 22 -1.13 20.40 -3.22
CA ALA A 22 -2.09 20.46 -4.32
C ALA A 22 -1.69 21.48 -5.41
N TYR A 23 -1.00 22.56 -5.02
CA TYR A 23 -0.48 23.59 -5.93
C TYR A 23 0.48 23.08 -7.01
N LEU A 24 1.11 21.91 -6.78
CA LEU A 24 2.04 21.30 -7.74
C LEU A 24 1.40 20.97 -9.08
N PHE A 25 0.08 20.92 -9.14
CA PHE A 25 -0.69 20.61 -10.33
C PHE A 25 -1.27 21.87 -11.02
N ASP A 26 -1.11 23.05 -10.41
CA ASP A 26 -1.64 24.30 -10.95
C ASP A 26 -0.90 24.66 -12.25
N GLY A 27 -1.67 25.03 -13.28
CA GLY A 27 -1.14 25.34 -14.61
C GLY A 27 -0.72 24.11 -15.45
N LEU A 28 -0.84 22.88 -14.91
CA LEU A 28 -0.71 21.67 -15.71
C LEU A 28 -2.03 21.34 -16.42
N LYS A 29 -1.99 20.58 -17.51
CA LYS A 29 -3.18 20.18 -18.28
C LYS A 29 -4.29 19.57 -17.41
N ILE A 30 -3.94 18.83 -16.35
CA ILE A 30 -4.90 18.25 -15.42
C ILE A 30 -5.70 19.30 -14.66
N SER A 31 -5.17 20.53 -14.51
CA SER A 31 -5.90 21.62 -13.84
C SER A 31 -7.13 22.10 -14.60
N GLU A 32 -7.18 21.86 -15.91
CA GLU A 32 -8.35 22.14 -16.75
C GLU A 32 -9.56 21.23 -16.41
N HIS A 33 -9.31 20.11 -15.71
CA HIS A 33 -10.29 19.09 -15.34
C HIS A 33 -10.55 19.00 -13.83
N TYR A 34 -10.18 20.02 -13.06
CA TYR A 34 -10.32 19.94 -11.58
C TYR A 34 -11.77 19.76 -11.11
N GLU A 35 -12.74 20.30 -11.81
CA GLU A 35 -14.16 20.10 -11.44
C GLU A 35 -14.58 18.64 -11.62
N GLU A 36 -14.19 18.02 -12.73
CA GLU A 36 -14.49 16.61 -13.03
C GLU A 36 -13.78 15.66 -12.07
N LEU A 37 -12.55 16.03 -11.64
CA LEU A 37 -11.68 15.23 -10.79
C LEU A 37 -11.76 15.60 -9.30
N ALA A 38 -12.66 16.51 -8.91
CA ALA A 38 -12.78 17.01 -7.55
C ALA A 38 -13.01 15.88 -6.53
N MET A 39 -13.71 14.81 -6.91
CA MET A 39 -13.96 13.65 -6.07
C MET A 39 -12.69 12.81 -5.79
N TYR A 40 -11.63 12.96 -6.56
CA TYR A 40 -10.38 12.22 -6.42
C TYR A 40 -9.22 13.07 -5.90
N ARG A 41 -9.19 14.38 -6.22
CA ARG A 41 -8.07 15.25 -5.88
C ARG A 41 -7.95 15.44 -4.37
N ASN A 42 -6.89 14.86 -3.79
CA ASN A 42 -6.57 14.94 -2.36
C ASN A 42 -7.75 14.51 -1.43
N THR A 43 -8.45 13.47 -1.82
CA THR A 43 -9.65 13.00 -1.10
C THR A 43 -9.53 11.57 -0.59
N HIS A 44 -8.55 10.79 -1.04
CA HIS A 44 -8.38 9.38 -0.71
C HIS A 44 -7.10 9.14 0.10
N PRO A 45 -7.09 8.25 1.09
CA PRO A 45 -5.84 7.76 1.65
C PRO A 45 -5.09 6.94 0.59
N VAL A 46 -3.76 7.14 0.49
CA VAL A 46 -2.93 6.46 -0.52
C VAL A 46 -1.87 5.62 0.16
N ILE A 47 -1.90 4.30 -0.09
CA ILE A 47 -0.85 3.37 0.27
C ILE A 47 0.12 3.25 -0.90
N THR A 48 1.42 3.45 -0.65
CA THR A 48 2.47 3.27 -1.65
C THR A 48 3.34 2.08 -1.26
N LEU A 49 3.39 1.04 -2.08
CA LEU A 49 4.15 -0.17 -1.80
C LEU A 49 5.20 -0.39 -2.89
N SER A 50 6.48 -0.35 -2.54
CA SER A 50 7.57 -0.73 -3.45
C SER A 50 8.08 -2.12 -3.09
N LEU A 51 8.04 -3.04 -4.05
CA LEU A 51 8.53 -4.41 -3.84
C LEU A 51 10.01 -4.58 -4.18
N LYS A 52 10.72 -3.49 -4.49
CA LYS A 52 12.16 -3.48 -4.79
C LYS A 52 13.02 -4.09 -3.67
N CYS A 53 12.60 -3.90 -2.42
CA CYS A 53 13.31 -4.39 -1.24
C CYS A 53 13.44 -5.92 -1.19
N ALA A 54 12.62 -6.66 -1.96
CA ALA A 54 12.64 -8.12 -2.01
C ALA A 54 13.77 -8.71 -2.86
N LYS A 55 14.60 -7.90 -3.52
CA LYS A 55 15.78 -8.37 -4.26
C LYS A 55 16.90 -8.74 -3.28
N GLN A 56 16.87 -9.95 -2.75
CA GLN A 56 17.75 -10.40 -1.66
C GLN A 56 18.52 -11.72 -1.95
N GLY A 57 18.20 -12.42 -3.04
CA GLY A 57 18.81 -13.69 -3.41
C GLY A 57 18.47 -14.86 -2.47
N ASP A 58 17.57 -14.67 -1.49
CA ASP A 58 17.16 -15.64 -0.49
C ASP A 58 15.73 -15.34 -0.04
N TYR A 59 14.89 -16.40 0.10
CA TYR A 59 13.47 -16.24 0.44
C TYR A 59 13.24 -15.58 1.78
N ASP A 60 13.93 -16.03 2.83
CA ASP A 60 13.68 -15.53 4.19
C ASP A 60 14.09 -14.06 4.32
N LYS A 61 15.18 -13.67 3.66
CA LYS A 61 15.61 -12.26 3.59
C LYS A 61 14.65 -11.41 2.76
N ALA A 62 14.14 -11.94 1.64
CA ALA A 62 13.17 -11.24 0.81
C ALA A 62 11.86 -10.99 1.58
N ILE A 63 11.32 -12.02 2.26
CA ILE A 63 10.12 -11.89 3.10
C ILE A 63 10.37 -10.95 4.29
N TYR A 64 11.54 -11.02 4.92
CA TYR A 64 11.91 -10.09 5.98
C TYR A 64 11.86 -8.63 5.51
N SER A 65 12.40 -8.35 4.32
CA SER A 65 12.39 -7.01 3.74
C SER A 65 10.97 -6.55 3.36
N LEU A 66 10.16 -7.43 2.76
CA LEU A 66 8.75 -7.16 2.45
C LEU A 66 7.92 -6.91 3.71
N ARG A 67 8.17 -7.67 4.78
CA ARG A 67 7.53 -7.46 6.10
C ARG A 67 7.81 -6.05 6.61
N HIS A 68 9.05 -5.60 6.56
CA HIS A 68 9.41 -4.26 7.00
C HIS A 68 8.74 -3.17 6.15
N GLU A 69 8.67 -3.36 4.83
CA GLU A 69 7.97 -2.42 3.94
C GLU A 69 6.47 -2.34 4.29
N ILE A 70 5.82 -3.48 4.50
CA ILE A 70 4.43 -3.55 4.93
C ILE A 70 4.25 -2.87 6.30
N GLN A 71 5.07 -3.20 7.28
CA GLN A 71 5.04 -2.60 8.62
C GLN A 71 5.26 -1.08 8.57
N TYR A 72 6.09 -0.61 7.65
CA TYR A 72 6.29 0.82 7.44
C TYR A 72 5.01 1.52 7.00
N GLN A 73 4.21 0.91 6.11
CA GLN A 73 2.91 1.46 5.73
C GLN A 73 1.95 1.57 6.93
N PHE A 74 1.91 0.57 7.81
CA PHE A 74 1.12 0.64 9.05
C PHE A 74 1.63 1.74 10.00
N LYS A 75 2.94 1.87 10.16
CA LYS A 75 3.55 2.92 11.00
C LYS A 75 3.23 4.33 10.50
N LYS A 76 3.18 4.53 9.17
CA LYS A 76 2.79 5.80 8.55
C LYS A 76 1.40 6.26 9.01
N TYR A 77 0.49 5.33 9.26
CA TYR A 77 -0.87 5.58 9.71
C TYR A 77 -1.09 5.28 11.21
N SER A 78 -0.03 5.22 12.02
CA SER A 78 -0.11 4.81 13.43
C SER A 78 -1.12 5.61 14.26
N ASP A 79 -1.25 6.92 14.02
CA ASP A 79 -2.19 7.77 14.76
C ASP A 79 -3.64 7.53 14.32
N VAL A 80 -3.85 7.25 13.02
CA VAL A 80 -5.15 6.82 12.49
C VAL A 80 -5.56 5.49 13.10
N LEU A 81 -4.64 4.53 13.16
CA LEU A 81 -4.88 3.18 13.66
C LEU A 81 -5.22 3.12 15.16
N LYS A 82 -4.88 4.15 15.94
CA LYS A 82 -5.27 4.28 17.35
C LYS A 82 -6.67 4.85 17.57
N SER A 83 -7.31 5.36 16.53
CA SER A 83 -8.61 6.03 16.62
C SER A 83 -9.73 5.09 17.04
N GLU A 84 -10.64 5.58 17.88
CA GLU A 84 -11.86 4.87 18.28
C GLU A 84 -12.86 4.66 17.13
N LYS A 85 -12.68 5.35 16.00
CA LYS A 85 -13.48 5.12 14.78
C LYS A 85 -13.21 3.76 14.15
N ILE A 86 -12.06 3.14 14.45
CA ILE A 86 -11.67 1.84 13.92
C ILE A 86 -12.15 0.74 14.87
N ASP A 87 -12.73 -0.33 14.30
CA ASP A 87 -13.16 -1.51 15.06
C ASP A 87 -12.03 -2.03 15.97
N VAL A 88 -12.38 -2.43 17.18
CA VAL A 88 -11.41 -2.86 18.19
C VAL A 88 -10.60 -4.10 17.76
N ASN A 89 -11.21 -5.01 16.98
CA ASN A 89 -10.52 -6.21 16.50
C ASN A 89 -9.56 -5.86 15.36
N ASP A 90 -9.96 -4.93 14.48
CA ASP A 90 -9.10 -4.45 13.40
C ASP A 90 -7.89 -3.68 13.95
N ARG A 91 -8.06 -2.88 15.01
CA ARG A 91 -6.94 -2.25 15.73
C ARG A 91 -5.97 -3.27 16.30
N LYS A 92 -6.46 -4.30 16.99
CA LYS A 92 -5.61 -5.38 17.54
C LYS A 92 -4.84 -6.11 16.44
N ARG A 93 -5.50 -6.45 15.34
CA ARG A 93 -4.84 -7.08 14.19
C ARG A 93 -3.78 -6.17 13.57
N ALA A 94 -4.04 -4.86 13.48
CA ALA A 94 -3.05 -3.90 13.00
C ALA A 94 -1.83 -3.81 13.93
N GLU A 95 -2.03 -3.85 15.25
CA GLU A 95 -0.96 -3.93 16.25
C GLU A 95 -0.14 -5.23 16.10
N GLU A 96 -0.79 -6.37 15.85
CA GLU A 96 -0.12 -7.66 15.60
C GLU A 96 0.77 -7.57 14.34
N ILE A 97 0.31 -6.93 13.26
CA ILE A 97 1.11 -6.74 12.04
C ILE A 97 2.32 -5.84 12.30
N MET A 98 2.18 -4.84 13.16
CA MET A 98 3.31 -3.98 13.56
C MET A 98 4.29 -4.65 14.52
N ALA A 99 3.95 -5.80 15.08
CA ALA A 99 4.83 -6.59 15.94
C ALA A 99 5.99 -7.22 15.15
N LYS A 100 7.07 -7.59 15.87
CA LYS A 100 8.34 -7.98 15.25
C LYS A 100 8.28 -9.28 14.43
N ASP A 101 7.49 -10.26 14.86
CA ASP A 101 7.48 -11.61 14.29
C ASP A 101 6.09 -12.00 13.79
N VAL A 102 5.68 -11.41 12.67
CA VAL A 102 4.39 -11.70 12.05
C VAL A 102 4.52 -12.85 11.07
N PRO A 103 3.65 -13.89 11.14
CA PRO A 103 3.62 -14.96 10.15
C PRO A 103 3.34 -14.48 8.74
N ASP A 104 3.94 -15.12 7.73
CA ASP A 104 3.75 -14.78 6.30
C ASP A 104 2.27 -14.83 5.87
N THR A 105 1.49 -15.74 6.45
CA THR A 105 0.03 -15.85 6.20
C THR A 105 -0.75 -14.61 6.65
N VAL A 106 -0.32 -13.99 7.75
CA VAL A 106 -0.93 -12.74 8.25
C VAL A 106 -0.50 -11.55 7.37
N LEU A 107 0.75 -11.55 6.89
CA LEU A 107 1.24 -10.53 5.97
C LEU A 107 0.46 -10.53 4.64
N GLY A 108 0.03 -11.68 4.14
CA GLY A 108 -0.76 -11.80 2.91
C GLY A 108 -2.06 -10.96 2.96
N ASP A 109 -2.70 -10.86 4.14
CA ASP A 109 -3.95 -10.10 4.32
C ASP A 109 -3.75 -8.66 4.84
N SER A 110 -2.52 -8.27 5.10
CA SER A 110 -2.19 -7.01 5.78
C SER A 110 -2.68 -5.77 5.04
N MET A 111 -2.49 -5.70 3.72
CA MET A 111 -2.89 -4.53 2.93
C MET A 111 -4.40 -4.33 2.91
N LYS A 112 -5.17 -5.41 2.82
CA LYS A 112 -6.63 -5.37 2.95
C LYS A 112 -7.06 -4.81 4.31
N LEU A 113 -6.44 -5.28 5.39
CA LEU A 113 -6.72 -4.78 6.73
C LEU A 113 -6.41 -3.29 6.85
N LEU A 114 -5.27 -2.84 6.33
CA LEU A 114 -4.93 -1.40 6.34
C LEU A 114 -5.97 -0.58 5.59
N CYS A 115 -6.40 -1.01 4.40
CA CYS A 115 -7.46 -0.34 3.65
C CYS A 115 -8.78 -0.27 4.44
N LEU A 116 -9.18 -1.35 5.11
CA LEU A 116 -10.37 -1.36 5.95
C LEU A 116 -10.29 -0.35 7.10
N CYS A 117 -9.16 -0.30 7.80
CA CYS A 117 -8.93 0.67 8.86
C CYS A 117 -8.99 2.11 8.33
N LEU A 118 -8.34 2.39 7.21
CA LEU A 118 -8.35 3.71 6.60
C LEU A 118 -9.75 4.12 6.15
N LYS A 119 -10.53 3.20 5.56
CA LYS A 119 -11.93 3.44 5.20
C LYS A 119 -12.81 3.75 6.43
N GLN A 120 -12.64 3.02 7.54
CA GLN A 120 -13.38 3.29 8.78
C GLN A 120 -13.05 4.69 9.33
N TYR A 121 -11.81 5.14 9.21
CA TYR A 121 -11.37 6.43 9.70
C TYR A 121 -11.79 7.60 8.81
N TYR A 122 -11.48 7.52 7.50
CA TYR A 122 -11.68 8.60 6.52
C TYR A 122 -13.06 8.59 5.86
N GLY A 123 -13.79 7.47 5.90
CA GLY A 123 -15.11 7.32 5.26
C GLY A 123 -15.07 7.12 3.75
N VAL A 124 -13.87 6.98 3.15
CA VAL A 124 -13.65 6.80 1.70
C VAL A 124 -12.73 5.61 1.45
N ASN A 125 -12.80 5.05 0.26
CA ASN A 125 -11.95 3.94 -0.14
C ASN A 125 -10.47 4.37 -0.25
N THR A 126 -9.57 3.40 -0.24
CA THR A 126 -8.12 3.58 -0.29
C THR A 126 -7.61 3.33 -1.70
N ILE A 127 -6.66 4.10 -2.15
CA ILE A 127 -5.92 3.85 -3.38
C ILE A 127 -4.61 3.15 -3.02
N ILE A 128 -4.28 2.04 -3.72
CA ILE A 128 -3.00 1.35 -3.56
C ILE A 128 -2.16 1.56 -4.81
N LEU A 129 -0.98 2.13 -4.64
CA LEU A 129 0.02 2.28 -5.68
C LEU A 129 1.15 1.28 -5.45
N ILE A 130 1.38 0.36 -6.38
CA ILE A 130 2.42 -0.67 -6.28
C ILE A 130 3.47 -0.45 -7.35
N ASP A 131 4.74 -0.32 -6.92
CA ASP A 131 5.89 -0.17 -7.82
C ASP A 131 6.80 -1.41 -7.74
N GLU A 132 7.48 -1.69 -8.85
CA GLU A 132 8.48 -2.77 -8.98
C GLU A 132 7.94 -4.15 -8.55
N TYR A 133 6.69 -4.45 -8.91
CA TYR A 133 5.98 -5.69 -8.52
C TYR A 133 6.59 -6.96 -9.13
N ASP A 134 7.35 -6.84 -10.19
CA ASP A 134 8.07 -7.91 -10.90
C ASP A 134 9.38 -8.32 -10.24
N VAL A 135 10.03 -7.41 -9.51
CA VAL A 135 11.35 -7.59 -8.89
C VAL A 135 11.42 -8.82 -7.96
N PRO A 136 10.44 -9.07 -7.06
CA PRO A 136 10.49 -10.26 -6.19
C PRO A 136 10.47 -11.58 -6.97
N LEU A 137 9.72 -11.62 -8.07
CA LEU A 137 9.54 -12.82 -8.89
C LEU A 137 10.76 -13.06 -9.76
N GLU A 138 11.34 -11.99 -10.33
CA GLU A 138 12.57 -12.07 -11.10
C GLU A 138 13.73 -12.58 -10.25
N ASP A 139 13.96 -11.97 -9.08
CA ASP A 139 15.04 -12.39 -8.16
C ASP A 139 14.85 -13.83 -7.68
N ALA A 140 13.62 -14.21 -7.32
CA ALA A 140 13.28 -15.54 -6.89
C ALA A 140 13.50 -16.61 -7.97
N TYR A 141 13.26 -16.26 -9.24
CA TYR A 141 13.50 -17.16 -10.36
C TYR A 141 14.99 -17.49 -10.51
N PHE A 142 15.84 -16.48 -10.49
CA PHE A 142 17.30 -16.66 -10.60
C PHE A 142 17.92 -17.28 -9.34
N SER A 143 17.29 -17.12 -8.18
CA SER A 143 17.80 -17.60 -6.89
C SER A 143 17.19 -18.91 -6.43
N GLY A 144 16.27 -19.51 -7.22
CA GLY A 144 15.74 -20.88 -7.00
C GLY A 144 14.63 -21.00 -5.95
N TYR A 145 13.95 -19.90 -5.57
CA TYR A 145 12.81 -19.94 -4.63
C TYR A 145 11.49 -19.40 -5.23
N TYR A 146 11.38 -19.44 -6.56
CA TYR A 146 10.27 -18.85 -7.32
C TYR A 146 8.88 -19.27 -6.82
N ASP A 147 8.64 -20.58 -6.64
CA ASP A 147 7.31 -21.09 -6.27
C ASP A 147 6.82 -20.54 -4.91
N LYS A 148 7.73 -20.42 -3.94
CA LYS A 148 7.41 -19.84 -2.63
C LYS A 148 7.06 -18.36 -2.75
N MET A 149 7.83 -17.60 -3.52
CA MET A 149 7.60 -16.17 -3.72
C MET A 149 6.30 -15.92 -4.48
N VAL A 150 5.99 -16.71 -5.51
CA VAL A 150 4.72 -16.64 -6.25
C VAL A 150 3.52 -16.83 -5.31
N GLN A 151 3.59 -17.83 -4.41
CA GLN A 151 2.51 -18.07 -3.44
C GLN A 151 2.30 -16.88 -2.53
N PHE A 152 3.36 -16.29 -2.00
CA PHE A 152 3.28 -15.12 -1.14
C PHE A 152 2.71 -13.90 -1.88
N ILE A 153 3.28 -13.54 -3.04
CA ILE A 153 2.83 -12.38 -3.85
C ILE A 153 1.39 -12.56 -4.32
N ARG A 154 0.99 -13.78 -4.69
CA ARG A 154 -0.40 -14.09 -5.05
C ARG A 154 -1.34 -13.84 -3.88
N SER A 155 -1.03 -14.34 -2.69
CA SER A 155 -1.83 -14.12 -1.47
C SER A 155 -1.97 -12.63 -1.19
N LEU A 156 -0.87 -11.87 -1.20
CA LEU A 156 -0.86 -10.43 -0.97
C LEU A 156 -1.75 -9.68 -1.97
N PHE A 157 -1.64 -9.98 -3.27
CA PHE A 157 -2.39 -9.29 -4.32
C PHE A 157 -3.85 -9.72 -4.39
N GLU A 158 -4.17 -11.00 -4.18
CA GLU A 158 -5.56 -11.45 -4.15
C GLU A 158 -6.34 -10.80 -3.01
N SER A 159 -5.75 -10.73 -1.84
CA SER A 159 -6.35 -10.07 -0.70
C SER A 159 -6.44 -8.55 -0.89
N ALA A 160 -5.36 -7.90 -1.30
CA ALA A 160 -5.30 -6.45 -1.43
C ALA A 160 -6.16 -5.89 -2.58
N LEU A 161 -6.22 -6.60 -3.73
CA LEU A 161 -6.76 -6.05 -4.97
C LEU A 161 -8.09 -6.68 -5.39
N LYS A 162 -8.28 -8.02 -5.23
CA LYS A 162 -9.49 -8.70 -5.75
C LYS A 162 -10.64 -8.73 -4.76
N THR A 163 -10.35 -8.94 -3.48
CA THR A 163 -11.38 -9.19 -2.45
C THR A 163 -11.45 -8.07 -1.41
N ASN A 164 -10.99 -6.88 -1.75
CA ASN A 164 -10.88 -5.75 -0.84
C ASN A 164 -12.04 -4.74 -1.07
N PRO A 165 -13.07 -4.71 -0.19
CA PRO A 165 -14.20 -3.80 -0.33
C PRO A 165 -13.87 -2.35 0.05
N ALA A 166 -12.64 -2.09 0.50
CA ALA A 166 -12.15 -0.77 0.86
C ALA A 166 -11.14 -0.22 -0.17
N LEU A 167 -10.94 -0.92 -1.30
CA LEU A 167 -10.11 -0.46 -2.40
C LEU A 167 -10.91 0.41 -3.36
N GLU A 168 -10.33 1.53 -3.79
CA GLU A 168 -10.89 2.37 -4.86
C GLU A 168 -10.34 1.89 -6.21
N PHE A 169 -9.03 1.85 -6.37
CA PHE A 169 -8.29 1.25 -7.48
C PHE A 169 -6.81 1.08 -7.15
#